data_c08f60e24802aa72151a97f12f89ac93
#
_entry.id   c08f60e24802aa72151a97f12f89ac93
#
_cell.length_a   1.000
_cell.length_b   1.000
_cell.length_c   1.000
_cell.angle_alpha   90.00
_cell.angle_beta   90.00
_cell.angle_gamma   90.00
#
_symmetry.space_group_name_H-M   'P 1'
#
loop_
_entity.id
_entity.type
_entity.pdbx_description
1 polymer ?
#
loop_
_entity_poly.entity_id
_entity_poly.type
_entity_poly.pdbx_seq_one_letter_code
_entity_poly.pdbx_strand_id
1 'polypeptide(L)'
;MCSSDLKALLEQMQNIEHRRAALVSTLVALRHADDPEPLIASGRAVGEITHEPMGEEGFGFDPVMWIPSMQMTFAQMTQEDKNRLSHRGIAARQMCQLMAERWLA
;
A
#
# COMPACT_ATOMS: atom_id res chain seq x y z
N MET A 1 -6.30 -2.29 10.56
CA MET A 1 -5.62 -3.50 11.02
C MET A 1 -4.99 -3.25 12.36
N CYS A 2 -5.00 -4.24 13.22
CA CYS A 2 -4.43 -4.15 14.55
C CYS A 2 -3.15 -4.98 14.66
N SER A 3 -2.46 -4.84 15.78
CA SER A 3 -1.21 -5.55 16.02
C SER A 3 -1.36 -7.07 16.01
N SER A 4 -2.55 -7.59 16.28
CA SER A 4 -2.79 -9.04 16.22
C SER A 4 -2.71 -9.58 14.80
N ASP A 5 -3.09 -8.79 13.79
CA ASP A 5 -2.96 -9.18 12.39
C ASP A 5 -1.51 -9.28 11.97
N LEU A 6 -0.67 -8.32 12.40
CA LEU A 6 0.76 -8.36 12.15
C LEU A 6 1.39 -9.58 12.79
N LYS A 7 1.02 -9.86 14.03
CA LYS A 7 1.54 -11.01 14.75
C LYS A 7 1.17 -12.31 14.07
N ALA A 8 -0.09 -12.43 13.63
CA ALA A 8 -0.55 -13.62 12.93
C ALA A 8 0.21 -13.83 11.61
N LEU A 9 0.45 -12.76 10.85
CA LEU A 9 1.21 -12.83 9.62
C LEU A 9 2.64 -13.32 9.89
N LEU A 10 3.32 -12.73 10.88
CA LEU A 10 4.69 -13.10 11.19
C LEU A 10 4.80 -14.54 11.69
N GLU A 11 3.80 -15.02 12.44
CA GLU A 11 3.77 -16.41 12.87
C GLU A 11 3.64 -17.37 11.69
N GLN A 12 2.78 -17.05 10.72
CA GLN A 12 2.62 -17.86 9.52
C GLN A 12 3.85 -17.82 8.61
N MET A 13 4.61 -16.75 8.70
CA MET A 13 5.82 -16.58 7.89
C MET A 13 7.08 -17.14 8.54
N GLN A 14 6.97 -17.75 9.72
CA GLN A 14 8.13 -18.37 10.36
C GLN A 14 8.71 -19.46 9.47
N ASN A 15 10.05 -19.46 9.35
CA ASN A 15 10.78 -20.41 8.53
C ASN A 15 10.51 -20.32 7.02
N ILE A 16 9.86 -19.25 6.58
CA ILE A 16 9.67 -18.97 5.15
C ILE A 16 10.84 -18.11 4.67
N GLU A 17 11.59 -18.63 3.72
CA GLU A 17 12.74 -17.92 3.16
C GLU A 17 12.35 -16.94 2.07
N HIS A 18 11.36 -17.29 1.27
CA HIS A 18 10.86 -16.43 0.19
C HIS A 18 9.85 -15.46 0.77
N ARG A 19 10.28 -14.22 0.98
CA ARG A 19 9.48 -13.24 1.70
C ARG A 19 9.01 -12.06 0.84
N ARG A 20 9.21 -12.16 -0.46
CA ARG A 20 8.77 -11.11 -1.37
C ARG A 20 7.25 -11.00 -1.35
N ALA A 21 6.76 -9.76 -1.29
CA ALA A 21 5.34 -9.49 -1.19
C ALA A 21 4.99 -8.17 -1.88
N ALA A 22 3.72 -7.98 -2.14
CA ALA A 22 3.22 -6.72 -2.67
C ALA A 22 2.01 -6.29 -1.89
N LEU A 23 1.93 -4.98 -1.63
CA LEU A 23 0.71 -4.35 -1.15
C LEU A 23 0.02 -3.72 -2.35
N VAL A 24 -1.28 -3.95 -2.47
CA VAL A 24 -2.07 -3.45 -3.59
C VAL A 24 -3.26 -2.67 -3.06
N SER A 25 -3.51 -1.50 -3.64
CA SER A 25 -4.68 -0.69 -3.34
C SER A 25 -5.45 -0.46 -4.63
N THR A 26 -6.75 -0.69 -4.59
CA THR A 26 -7.62 -0.43 -5.74
C THR A 26 -8.70 0.55 -5.33
N LEU A 27 -8.82 1.63 -6.08
CA LEU A 27 -9.83 2.67 -5.86
C LEU A 27 -10.83 2.62 -7.00
N VAL A 28 -12.10 2.74 -6.65
CA VAL A 28 -13.18 2.82 -7.63
C VAL A 28 -13.97 4.10 -7.35
N ALA A 29 -14.15 4.92 -8.36
CA ALA A 29 -14.89 6.17 -8.23
C ALA A 29 -16.11 6.17 -9.15
N LEU A 30 -17.25 6.56 -8.60
CA LEU A 30 -18.53 6.63 -9.29
C LEU A 30 -19.06 8.06 -9.21
N ARG A 31 -19.64 8.55 -10.31
CA ARG A 31 -20.34 9.84 -10.28
C ARG A 31 -21.71 9.70 -9.61
N HIS A 32 -22.30 8.53 -9.68
CA HIS A 32 -23.55 8.16 -9.03
C HIS A 32 -23.66 6.65 -8.97
N ALA A 33 -24.69 6.14 -8.26
CA ALA A 33 -24.81 4.69 -7.99
C ALA A 33 -24.89 3.83 -9.24
N ASP A 34 -25.47 4.35 -10.32
CA ASP A 34 -25.67 3.61 -11.56
C ASP A 34 -24.70 4.01 -12.67
N ASP A 35 -23.54 4.56 -12.30
CA ASP A 35 -22.58 5.03 -13.30
C ASP A 35 -22.08 3.86 -14.16
N PRO A 36 -22.30 3.88 -15.49
CA PRO A 36 -21.87 2.80 -16.37
C PRO A 36 -20.38 2.84 -16.68
N GLU A 37 -19.69 3.91 -16.31
CA GLU A 37 -18.25 4.06 -16.56
C GLU A 37 -17.50 4.42 -15.28
N PRO A 38 -17.40 3.49 -14.32
CA PRO A 38 -16.63 3.78 -13.10
C PRO A 38 -15.14 3.95 -13.44
N LEU A 39 -14.48 4.83 -12.71
CA LEU A 39 -13.05 4.97 -12.80
C LEU A 39 -12.40 3.99 -11.82
N ILE A 40 -11.41 3.26 -12.31
CA ILE A 40 -10.70 2.28 -11.49
C ILE A 40 -9.21 2.60 -11.55
N ALA A 41 -8.61 2.77 -10.37
CA ALA A 41 -7.18 3.03 -10.26
C ALA A 41 -6.57 2.04 -9.28
N SER A 42 -5.35 1.63 -9.52
CA SER A 42 -4.66 0.74 -8.61
C SER A 42 -3.21 1.17 -8.42
N GLY A 43 -2.69 0.86 -7.25
CA GLY A 43 -1.29 1.07 -6.93
C GLY A 43 -0.72 -0.18 -6.31
N ARG A 44 0.57 -0.41 -6.56
CA ARG A 44 1.26 -1.61 -6.11
C ARG A 44 2.61 -1.21 -5.54
N ALA A 45 2.93 -1.71 -4.35
CA ALA A 45 4.23 -1.54 -3.75
C ALA A 45 4.82 -2.92 -3.47
N VAL A 46 5.96 -3.21 -4.07
CA VAL A 46 6.62 -4.51 -3.94
C VAL A 46 7.78 -4.38 -2.97
N GLY A 47 7.90 -5.33 -2.08
CA GLY A 47 8.97 -5.36 -1.10
C GLY A 47 9.12 -6.74 -0.47
N GLU A 48 9.57 -6.77 0.75
CA GLU A 48 9.78 -8.02 1.48
C GLU A 48 9.19 -7.91 2.89
N ILE A 49 8.64 -9.02 3.36
CA ILE A 49 8.13 -9.10 4.73
C ILE A 49 9.32 -9.30 5.68
N THR A 50 9.44 -8.43 6.66
CA THR A 50 10.50 -8.54 7.67
C THR A 50 10.22 -9.69 8.63
N HIS A 51 11.23 -10.07 9.44
CA HIS A 51 11.06 -11.09 10.46
C HIS A 51 10.40 -10.55 11.72
N GLU A 52 10.51 -9.25 11.94
CA GLU A 52 9.92 -8.57 13.09
C GLU A 52 9.50 -7.16 12.70
N PRO A 53 8.56 -6.54 13.43
CA PRO A 53 8.17 -5.18 13.14
C PRO A 53 9.34 -4.19 13.29
N MET A 54 9.46 -3.26 12.36
CA MET A 54 10.48 -2.21 12.39
C MET A 54 9.81 -0.87 12.18
N GLY A 55 9.92 0.00 13.16
CA GLY A 55 9.26 1.30 13.18
C GLY A 55 7.93 1.25 13.92
N GLU A 56 7.51 2.40 14.40
CA GLU A 56 6.30 2.52 15.22
C GLU A 56 5.17 3.26 14.52
N GLU A 57 5.51 4.01 13.48
CA GLU A 57 4.52 4.78 12.76
C GLU A 57 4.02 4.02 11.55
N GLY A 58 2.81 4.36 11.13
CA GLY A 58 2.24 3.76 9.95
C GLY A 58 0.94 3.07 10.24
N PHE A 59 0.42 2.40 9.23
CA PHE A 59 -0.90 1.79 9.23
C PHE A 59 -0.83 0.38 8.68
N GLY A 60 -1.56 -0.54 9.30
CA GLY A 60 -1.65 -1.89 8.79
C GLY A 60 -0.32 -2.64 8.82
N PHE A 61 0.14 -3.06 7.66
CA PHE A 61 1.36 -3.84 7.52
C PHE A 61 2.64 -3.01 7.35
N ASP A 62 2.55 -1.69 7.50
CA ASP A 62 3.70 -0.80 7.31
C ASP A 62 4.94 -1.22 8.10
N PRO A 63 4.84 -1.65 9.37
CA PRO A 63 6.04 -2.03 10.13
C PRO A 63 6.77 -3.27 9.63
N VAL A 64 6.15 -4.09 8.81
CA VAL A 64 6.78 -5.33 8.32
C VAL A 64 7.04 -5.30 6.81
N MET A 65 6.68 -4.22 6.13
CA MET A 65 6.88 -4.11 4.68
C MET A 65 8.17 -3.36 4.38
N TRP A 66 9.23 -4.13 4.17
CA TRP A 66 10.55 -3.60 3.83
C TRP A 66 10.61 -3.21 2.37
N ILE A 67 11.05 -1.98 2.09
CA ILE A 67 11.20 -1.48 0.73
C ILE A 67 12.70 -1.41 0.40
N PRO A 68 13.20 -2.31 -0.44
CA PRO A 68 14.64 -2.41 -0.69
C PRO A 68 15.28 -1.13 -1.21
N SER A 69 14.59 -0.37 -2.07
CA SER A 69 15.14 0.87 -2.61
C SER A 69 15.38 1.95 -1.55
N MET A 70 14.68 1.87 -0.43
CA MET A 70 14.79 2.82 0.67
C MET A 70 15.54 2.23 1.87
N GLN A 71 15.75 0.92 1.89
CA GLN A 71 16.36 0.19 3.00
C GLN A 71 15.68 0.48 4.34
N MET A 72 14.35 0.50 4.34
CA MET A 72 13.52 0.69 5.52
C MET A 72 12.11 0.21 5.25
N THR A 73 11.34 0.02 6.32
CA THR A 73 9.92 -0.29 6.19
C THR A 73 9.11 1.00 5.98
N PHE A 74 7.86 0.87 5.54
CA PHE A 74 6.98 2.03 5.44
C PHE A 74 6.78 2.74 6.77
N ALA A 75 6.79 2.01 7.89
CA ALA A 75 6.65 2.61 9.20
C ALA A 75 7.84 3.49 9.62
N GLN A 76 8.99 3.30 8.97
CA GLN A 76 10.20 4.08 9.23
C GLN A 76 10.34 5.28 8.30
N MET A 77 9.48 5.41 7.29
CA MET A 77 9.57 6.49 6.31
C MET A 77 8.89 7.75 6.80
N THR A 78 9.32 8.89 6.24
CA THR A 78 8.57 10.13 6.39
C THR A 78 7.23 9.99 5.68
N GLN A 79 6.26 10.80 6.05
CA GLN A 79 4.95 10.77 5.39
C GLN A 79 5.06 11.10 3.91
N GLU A 80 5.96 12.00 3.54
CA GLU A 80 6.20 12.38 2.16
C GLU A 80 6.72 11.19 1.33
N ASP A 81 7.74 10.50 1.81
CA ASP A 81 8.30 9.35 1.11
C ASP A 81 7.29 8.22 1.02
N LYS A 82 6.56 7.98 2.10
CA LYS A 82 5.52 6.97 2.14
C LYS A 82 4.43 7.26 1.12
N ASN A 83 3.95 8.50 1.03
CA ASN A 83 2.93 8.88 0.06
C ASN A 83 3.41 8.69 -1.38
N ARG A 84 4.69 8.93 -1.62
CA ARG A 84 5.27 8.79 -2.95
C ARG A 84 5.37 7.33 -3.39
N LEU A 85 5.71 6.44 -2.47
CA LEU A 85 6.06 5.05 -2.78
C LEU A 85 4.97 4.04 -2.44
N SER A 86 4.03 4.38 -1.56
CA SER A 86 3.03 3.43 -1.11
C SER A 86 2.01 3.09 -2.20
N HIS A 87 1.43 1.92 -2.07
CA HIS A 87 0.34 1.46 -2.94
C HIS A 87 -0.84 2.44 -2.93
N ARG A 88 -1.17 3.01 -1.76
CA ARG A 88 -2.25 3.99 -1.64
C ARG A 88 -1.93 5.31 -2.33
N GLY A 89 -0.71 5.80 -2.15
CA GLY A 89 -0.29 7.04 -2.81
C GLY A 89 -0.29 6.92 -4.33
N ILE A 90 0.20 5.80 -4.84
CA ILE A 90 0.21 5.52 -6.27
C ILE A 90 -1.21 5.45 -6.82
N ALA A 91 -2.10 4.71 -6.15
CA ALA A 91 -3.49 4.59 -6.57
C ALA A 91 -4.22 5.95 -6.55
N ALA A 92 -3.98 6.74 -5.51
CA ALA A 92 -4.62 8.06 -5.39
C ALA A 92 -4.18 9.01 -6.51
N ARG A 93 -2.89 9.04 -6.84
CA ARG A 93 -2.40 9.88 -7.95
C ARG A 93 -2.99 9.45 -9.29
N GLN A 94 -3.06 8.14 -9.53
CA GLN A 94 -3.68 7.63 -10.74
C GLN A 94 -5.16 8.01 -10.81
N MET A 95 -5.88 7.90 -9.71
CA MET A 95 -7.29 8.27 -9.66
C MET A 95 -7.49 9.77 -9.95
N CYS A 96 -6.66 10.62 -9.36
CA CYS A 96 -6.73 12.06 -9.61
C CYS A 96 -6.53 12.38 -11.11
N GLN A 97 -5.59 11.70 -11.73
CA GLN A 97 -5.32 11.86 -13.15
C GLN A 97 -6.52 11.42 -14.00
N LEU A 98 -7.12 10.27 -13.67
CA LEU A 98 -8.28 9.76 -14.39
C LEU A 98 -9.48 10.69 -14.23
N MET A 99 -9.71 11.22 -13.05
CA MET A 99 -10.79 12.19 -12.81
C MET A 99 -10.59 13.45 -13.64
N ALA A 100 -9.36 13.97 -13.69
CA ALA A 100 -9.07 15.16 -14.48
C ALA A 100 -9.32 14.92 -15.97
N GLU A 101 -8.91 13.76 -16.47
CA GLU A 101 -9.08 13.42 -17.88
C GLU A 101 -10.52 13.13 -18.28
N ARG A 102 -11.28 12.45 -17.41
CA ARG A 102 -12.59 11.90 -17.75
C ARG A 102 -13.75 12.76 -17.29
N TRP A 103 -13.63 13.41 -16.13
CA TRP A 103 -14.72 14.10 -15.50
C TRP A 103 -14.60 15.63 -15.57
N LEU A 104 -13.37 16.14 -15.58
CA LEU A 104 -13.12 17.58 -15.53
C LEU A 104 -12.68 18.19 -16.88
N ALA A 105 -12.45 17.33 -17.85
CA ALA A 105 -12.02 17.77 -19.16
C ALA A 105 -13.19 18.35 -19.98
#